data_19d1a1a31ec84e15da687bc679d4f0a1
#
_entry.id   19d1a1a31ec84e15da687bc679d4f0a1
#
_cell.length_a   1.000
_cell.length_b   1.000
_cell.length_c   1.000
_cell.angle_alpha   90.00
_cell.angle_beta   90.00
_cell.angle_gamma   90.00
#
_symmetry.space_group_name_H-M   'P 1'
#
loop_
_entity.id
_entity.type
_entity.pdbx_description
1 polymer ?
#
loop_
_entity_poly.entity_id
_entity_poly.type
_entity_poly.pdbx_seq_one_letter_code
_entity_poly.pdbx_strand_id
1 'polypeptide(L)'
;VYKRQMQELLVRCPDLDGVVCVTDTVAFGAMRALREAGRHVGQDVGLAGVGDSWAGSMMEPGLATVRFYQKQVGQEAARILLQMLEENGSSGPVRQVTLGYQIVERGSL
;
A
#
# COMPACT_ATOMS: atom_id res chain seq x y z
N VAL A 1 -7.28 5.44 14.84
CA VAL A 1 -6.48 4.22 15.09
C VAL A 1 -5.08 4.40 14.49
N TYR A 2 -4.93 4.56 13.20
CA TYR A 2 -3.63 4.56 12.50
C TYR A 2 -2.68 5.70 12.91
N LYS A 3 -3.21 6.90 13.20
CA LYS A 3 -2.45 8.03 13.72
C LYS A 3 -1.78 7.70 15.07
N ARG A 4 -2.50 7.05 15.99
CA ARG A 4 -1.98 6.67 17.30
C ARG A 4 -0.81 5.68 17.19
N GLN A 5 -0.89 4.72 16.28
CA GLN A 5 0.21 3.78 16.04
C GLN A 5 1.50 4.49 15.65
N MET A 6 1.40 5.51 14.78
CA MET A 6 2.57 6.31 14.41
C MET A 6 3.10 7.15 15.57
N GLN A 7 2.22 7.72 16.42
CA GLN A 7 2.63 8.45 17.63
C GLN A 7 3.39 7.55 18.60
N GLU A 8 2.91 6.33 18.82
CA GLU A 8 3.59 5.32 19.63
C GLU A 8 4.96 4.92 19.05
N LEU A 9 5.04 4.81 17.70
CA LEU A 9 6.29 4.49 17.02
C LEU A 9 7.33 5.62 17.18
N LEU A 10 6.92 6.88 17.04
CA LEU A 10 7.81 8.04 17.25
C LEU A 10 8.38 8.12 18.67
N VAL A 11 7.62 7.68 19.67
CA VAL A 11 8.12 7.60 21.05
C VAL A 11 9.18 6.50 21.20
N ARG A 12 8.98 5.35 20.54
CA ARG A 12 9.88 4.20 20.61
C ARG A 12 11.14 4.38 19.77
N CYS A 13 11.01 5.04 18.63
CA CYS A 13 12.06 5.24 17.64
C CYS A 13 12.10 6.73 17.22
N PRO A 14 12.62 7.62 18.05
CA PRO A 14 12.61 9.07 17.79
C PRO A 14 13.45 9.46 16.54
N ASP A 15 14.45 8.66 16.21
CA ASP A 15 15.38 8.92 15.10
C ASP A 15 14.99 8.21 13.79
N LEU A 16 13.76 7.69 13.69
CA LEU A 16 13.33 7.02 12.46
C LEU A 16 13.35 7.99 11.26
N ASP A 17 13.80 7.51 10.13
CA ASP A 17 13.95 8.23 8.86
C ASP A 17 13.08 7.67 7.73
N GLY A 18 12.42 6.52 7.95
CA GLY A 18 11.52 5.93 6.98
C GLY A 18 10.45 5.05 7.60
N VAL A 19 9.26 5.07 7.00
CA VAL A 19 8.10 4.27 7.41
C VAL A 19 7.41 3.67 6.19
N VAL A 20 7.19 2.37 6.22
CA VAL A 20 6.37 1.66 5.24
C VAL A 20 5.06 1.22 5.90
N CYS A 21 3.95 1.63 5.33
CA CYS A 21 2.61 1.31 5.81
C CYS A 21 1.98 0.20 4.96
N VAL A 22 1.23 -0.69 5.60
CA VAL A 22 0.58 -1.82 4.92
C VAL A 22 -0.49 -1.41 3.89
N THR A 23 -1.02 -0.19 4.02
CA THR A 23 -1.93 0.43 3.03
C THR A 23 -1.77 1.94 3.01
N ASP A 24 -2.22 2.59 1.95
CA ASP A 24 -2.27 4.05 1.84
C ASP A 24 -3.12 4.68 2.96
N THR A 25 -4.22 4.04 3.36
CA THR A 25 -5.07 4.52 4.45
C THR A 25 -4.32 4.60 5.79
N VAL A 26 -3.47 3.63 6.08
CA VAL A 26 -2.58 3.65 7.26
C VAL A 26 -1.55 4.78 7.11
N ALA A 27 -0.99 4.95 5.91
CA ALA A 27 -0.02 6.02 5.62
C ALA A 27 -0.62 7.41 5.81
N PHE A 28 -1.90 7.64 5.52
CA PHE A 28 -2.56 8.93 5.79
C PHE A 28 -2.57 9.26 7.29
N GLY A 29 -2.85 8.27 8.12
CA GLY A 29 -2.77 8.42 9.58
C GLY A 29 -1.36 8.69 10.08
N ALA A 30 -0.37 8.01 9.51
CA ALA A 30 1.04 8.21 9.82
C ALA A 30 1.52 9.61 9.40
N MET A 31 1.18 10.05 8.19
CA MET A 31 1.51 11.38 7.68
C MET A 31 0.97 12.50 8.58
N ARG A 32 -0.27 12.35 9.05
CA ARG A 32 -0.86 13.29 9.99
C ARG A 32 -0.11 13.33 11.31
N ALA A 33 0.27 12.19 11.88
CA ALA A 33 1.02 12.12 13.13
C ALA A 33 2.42 12.73 13.00
N LEU A 34 3.11 12.47 11.87
CA LEU A 34 4.42 13.06 11.58
C LEU A 34 4.34 14.59 11.51
N ARG A 35 3.37 15.13 10.79
CA ARG A 35 3.15 16.59 10.70
C ARG A 35 2.87 17.22 12.08
N GLU A 36 2.02 16.59 12.89
CA GLU A 36 1.73 17.07 14.26
C GLU A 36 2.96 17.00 15.18
N ALA A 37 3.90 16.09 14.91
CA ALA A 37 5.19 15.99 15.59
C ALA A 37 6.27 16.92 15.01
N GLY A 38 5.92 17.79 14.04
CA GLY A 38 6.85 18.72 13.39
C GLY A 38 7.83 18.07 12.41
N ARG A 39 7.57 16.81 11.98
CA ARG A 39 8.41 16.09 11.00
C ARG A 39 7.91 16.32 9.58
N HIS A 40 8.82 16.62 8.66
CA HIS A 40 8.51 16.88 7.26
C HIS A 40 8.62 15.58 6.44
N VAL A 41 7.48 15.08 5.99
CA VAL A 41 7.42 13.88 5.15
C VAL A 41 8.06 14.16 3.78
N GLY A 42 8.93 13.28 3.33
CA GLY A 42 9.72 13.43 2.11
C GLY A 42 11.02 14.24 2.30
N GLN A 43 11.30 14.74 3.51
CA GLN A 43 12.55 15.43 3.85
C GLN A 43 13.21 14.81 5.09
N ASP A 44 12.51 14.84 6.24
CA ASP A 44 13.01 14.26 7.49
C ASP A 44 12.69 12.77 7.59
N VAL A 45 11.55 12.36 7.04
CA VAL A 45 11.05 10.98 7.10
C VAL A 45 10.44 10.59 5.77
N GLY A 46 10.95 9.55 5.15
CA GLY A 46 10.32 8.90 3.99
C GLY A 46 9.06 8.13 4.42
N LEU A 47 7.99 8.22 3.64
CA LEU A 47 6.74 7.51 3.90
C LEU A 47 6.23 6.84 2.63
N ALA A 48 5.95 5.54 2.73
CA ALA A 48 5.37 4.77 1.65
C ALA A 48 4.13 4.00 2.11
N GLY A 49 3.17 3.86 1.20
CA GLY A 49 1.97 3.05 1.38
C GLY A 49 1.89 1.89 0.39
N VAL A 50 0.74 1.24 0.36
CA VAL A 50 0.40 0.16 -0.59
C VAL A 50 -1.05 0.34 -1.04
N GLY A 51 -1.29 0.27 -2.36
CA GLY A 51 -2.62 0.29 -2.94
C GLY A 51 -2.83 1.31 -4.05
N ASP A 52 -1.99 2.35 -4.12
CA ASP A 52 -2.08 3.45 -5.08
C ASP A 52 -3.49 4.08 -5.13
N SER A 53 -3.96 4.46 -3.95
CA SER A 53 -5.25 5.14 -3.82
C SER A 53 -5.21 6.53 -4.48
N TRP A 54 -6.33 6.91 -5.09
CA TRP A 54 -6.49 8.25 -5.66
C TRP A 54 -6.22 9.35 -4.63
N ALA A 55 -6.66 9.17 -3.39
CA ALA A 55 -6.42 10.13 -2.32
C ALA A 55 -4.93 10.36 -2.05
N GLY A 56 -4.10 9.30 -2.13
CA GLY A 56 -2.65 9.40 -1.95
C GLY A 56 -1.97 10.27 -3.01
N SER A 57 -2.47 10.26 -4.24
CA SER A 57 -1.93 11.10 -5.32
C SER A 57 -2.28 12.58 -5.17
N MET A 58 -3.34 12.90 -4.43
CA MET A 58 -3.84 14.27 -4.20
C MET A 58 -3.28 14.90 -2.92
N MET A 59 -2.50 14.15 -2.15
CA MET A 59 -1.86 14.68 -0.94
C MET A 59 -0.65 15.55 -1.28
N GLU A 60 -0.23 16.39 -0.32
CA GLU A 60 0.99 17.19 -0.39
C GLU A 60 1.86 16.91 0.86
N PRO A 61 3.04 16.28 0.71
CA PRO A 61 3.53 15.67 -0.53
C PRO A 61 2.69 14.47 -0.95
N GLY A 62 2.66 14.18 -2.27
CA GLY A 62 1.99 13.00 -2.81
C GLY A 62 2.57 11.71 -2.23
N LEU A 63 1.73 10.73 -1.89
CA LEU A 63 2.14 9.50 -1.24
C LEU A 63 2.77 8.53 -2.24
N ALA A 64 4.02 8.14 -2.00
CA ALA A 64 4.67 7.03 -2.68
C ALA A 64 4.03 5.71 -2.24
N THR A 65 3.86 4.79 -3.18
CA THR A 65 3.06 3.59 -2.92
C THR A 65 3.40 2.44 -3.87
N VAL A 66 2.94 1.25 -3.54
CA VAL A 66 2.97 0.08 -4.42
C VAL A 66 1.63 -0.04 -5.12
N ARG A 67 1.64 -0.06 -6.45
CA ARG A 67 0.46 -0.29 -7.30
C ARG A 67 0.37 -1.75 -7.67
N PHE A 68 -0.80 -2.36 -7.41
CA PHE A 68 -1.15 -3.67 -7.94
C PHE A 68 -2.02 -3.53 -9.20
N TYR A 69 -1.91 -4.46 -10.10
CA TYR A 69 -2.73 -4.54 -11.32
C TYR A 69 -4.11 -5.14 -11.00
N GLN A 70 -4.91 -4.43 -10.19
CA GLN A 70 -6.20 -4.91 -9.65
C GLN A 70 -7.17 -5.39 -10.73
N LYS A 71 -7.25 -4.67 -11.86
CA LYS A 71 -8.11 -5.07 -12.99
C LYS A 71 -7.67 -6.43 -13.55
N GLN A 72 -6.38 -6.61 -13.77
CA GLN A 72 -5.82 -7.86 -14.29
C GLN A 72 -5.96 -9.00 -13.28
N VAL A 73 -5.81 -8.73 -12.00
CA VAL A 73 -6.08 -9.71 -10.93
C VAL A 73 -7.52 -10.19 -10.99
N GLY A 74 -8.48 -9.27 -11.11
CA GLY A 74 -9.91 -9.61 -11.25
C GLY A 74 -10.20 -10.41 -12.51
N GLN A 75 -9.60 -10.04 -13.64
CA GLN A 75 -9.77 -10.76 -14.91
C GLN A 75 -9.22 -12.19 -14.83
N GLU A 76 -8.00 -12.37 -14.25
CA GLU A 76 -7.42 -13.72 -14.07
C GLU A 76 -8.23 -14.56 -13.09
N ALA A 77 -8.70 -14.00 -11.99
CA ALA A 77 -9.56 -14.72 -11.06
C ALA A 77 -10.86 -15.20 -11.72
N ALA A 78 -11.52 -14.34 -12.51
CA ALA A 78 -12.71 -14.71 -13.26
C ALA A 78 -12.44 -15.81 -14.30
N ARG A 79 -11.33 -15.70 -15.04
CA ARG A 79 -10.90 -16.71 -16.02
C ARG A 79 -10.69 -18.07 -15.38
N ILE A 80 -9.99 -18.11 -14.25
CA ILE A 80 -9.74 -19.35 -13.50
C ILE A 80 -11.06 -19.95 -13.02
N LEU A 81 -11.96 -19.13 -12.45
CA LEU A 81 -13.25 -19.57 -11.96
C LEU A 81 -14.10 -20.17 -13.09
N LEU A 82 -14.21 -19.49 -14.23
CA LEU A 82 -14.96 -20.00 -15.39
C LEU A 82 -14.41 -21.35 -15.87
N GLN A 83 -13.10 -21.46 -15.96
CA GLN A 83 -12.46 -22.75 -16.33
C GLN A 83 -12.77 -23.86 -15.34
N MET A 84 -12.74 -23.58 -14.04
CA MET A 84 -13.12 -24.57 -13.00
C MET A 84 -14.58 -25.03 -13.12
N LEU A 85 -15.48 -24.12 -13.51
CA LEU A 85 -16.89 -24.44 -13.72
C LEU A 85 -17.09 -25.31 -14.98
N GLU A 86 -16.39 -25.03 -16.08
CA GLU A 86 -16.42 -25.82 -17.31
C GLU A 86 -15.88 -27.25 -17.09
N GLU A 87 -14.86 -27.41 -16.25
CA GLU A 87 -14.27 -28.69 -15.88
C GLU A 87 -15.11 -29.47 -14.84
N ASN A 88 -16.36 -29.02 -14.54
CA ASN A 88 -17.25 -29.62 -13.54
C ASN A 88 -16.63 -29.83 -12.16
N GLY A 89 -15.74 -28.93 -11.74
CA GLY A 89 -15.06 -29.02 -10.46
C GLY A 89 -14.09 -30.21 -10.35
N SER A 90 -13.67 -30.80 -11.48
CA SER A 90 -12.66 -31.85 -11.44
C SER A 90 -11.38 -31.27 -10.80
N SER A 91 -10.87 -31.98 -9.81
CA SER A 91 -9.68 -31.61 -9.05
C SER A 91 -8.42 -31.75 -9.90
N GLY A 92 -8.21 -30.81 -10.80
CA GLY A 92 -6.94 -30.64 -11.50
C GLY A 92 -5.84 -30.18 -10.54
N PRO A 93 -4.60 -30.07 -10.99
CA PRO A 93 -3.51 -29.56 -10.17
C PRO A 93 -3.82 -28.13 -9.68
N VAL A 94 -3.44 -27.83 -8.44
CA VAL A 94 -3.55 -26.47 -7.88
C VAL A 94 -2.77 -25.51 -8.76
N ARG A 95 -3.42 -24.44 -9.19
CA ARG A 95 -2.81 -23.39 -9.99
C ARG A 95 -2.60 -22.14 -9.13
N GLN A 96 -1.43 -21.57 -9.23
CA GLN A 96 -1.10 -20.28 -8.62
C GLN A 96 -0.68 -19.33 -9.73
N VAL A 97 -1.35 -18.18 -9.80
CA VAL A 97 -0.98 -17.09 -10.71
C VAL A 97 -0.58 -15.89 -9.88
N THR A 98 0.63 -15.39 -10.09
CA THR A 98 1.14 -14.19 -9.42
C THR A 98 1.33 -13.10 -10.46
N LEU A 99 0.67 -11.96 -10.25
CA LEU A 99 0.89 -10.76 -11.04
C LEU A 99 1.94 -9.88 -10.37
N GLY A 100 2.70 -9.16 -11.18
CA GLY A 100 3.68 -8.20 -10.70
C GLY A 100 3.05 -6.96 -10.05
N TYR A 101 3.90 -6.03 -9.67
CA TYR A 101 3.53 -4.74 -9.08
C TYR A 101 4.36 -3.62 -9.70
N GLN A 102 4.00 -2.39 -9.39
CA GLN A 102 4.75 -1.20 -9.77
C GLN A 102 5.01 -0.34 -8.53
N ILE A 103 6.25 0.14 -8.40
CA ILE A 103 6.56 1.19 -7.42
C ILE A 103 6.18 2.53 -8.04
N VAL A 104 5.38 3.30 -7.32
CA VAL A 104 4.96 4.66 -7.71
C VAL A 104 5.65 5.63 -6.77
N GLU A 105 6.74 6.23 -7.22
CA GLU A 105 7.48 7.25 -6.48
C GLU A 105 6.71 8.57 -6.52
N ARG A 106 6.62 9.24 -5.35
CA ARG A 106 6.03 10.57 -5.17
C ARG A 106 6.81 11.33 -4.10
N GLY A 107 6.42 12.55 -3.83
CA GLY A 107 7.14 13.46 -2.93
C GLY A 107 7.24 13.04 -1.46
N SER A 108 6.64 11.93 -1.05
CA SER A 108 6.75 11.41 0.32
C SER A 108 7.96 10.50 0.56
N LEU A 109 8.78 10.23 -0.49
CA LEU A 109 10.05 9.52 -0.40
C LEU A 109 11.22 10.45 -0.65
#